data_102350d6d9cfed70b93189e81528f698
#
_entry.id   102350d6d9cfed70b93189e81528f698
#
_cell.length_a   1.000
_cell.length_b   1.000
_cell.length_c   1.000
_cell.angle_alpha   90.00
_cell.angle_beta   90.00
_cell.angle_gamma   90.00
#
_symmetry.space_group_name_H-M   'P 1'
#
loop_
_entity.id
_entity.type
_entity.pdbx_description
1 polymer ?
#
loop_
_entity_poly.entity_id
_entity_poly.type
_entity_poly.pdbx_seq_one_letter_code
_entity_poly.pdbx_strand_id
1 'polypeptide(L)'
;MKRIVTLFLSLILLLSCLCAPASALFDPSLFYEVQARSAYIVNTDTNIIVYDKDSSRQVPAGGLTKYMTIALLLTNYADQLDNTFQMPFAISDYVHNSDNADMRSNETFTYREAVYAMLLRNANEAAMGLAYSLSGGDLAGWVSQMNTLSQRIGTTGSTWTDACGLDSGNVTTAVDMYLILRYLMSFDAFVDISSAPTFTMPAKEKHTKSFVLLNQNVALNKTSGGSFYRKSMQGGMCDVMAYKNDHGDQSYVSWANQDGSTYIFCIMQSPDTCDTYGYANRRPALYETTRLIDWVFQSFSIQPALDTDLALAEIPVKYSSDTDTLKLYPDNSMMTLLPSSGDGTVTQKYFHLPDYVCAPVQQGDVVGTVELKLAGETIGMVNLIAGQDVSRSSLLYSFSKLQGFFGSLYLKVVLVVSAICAIIYVAWVLLNSPHTRHSSKKVHRYGRPRD
;
A
#
# COMPACT_ATOMS: atom_id res chain seq x y z
N MET A 1 -37.86 -5.48 -21.49
CA MET A 1 -37.40 -6.15 -20.27
C MET A 1 -36.26 -7.14 -20.51
N LYS A 2 -36.35 -8.14 -21.40
CA LYS A 2 -35.28 -9.14 -21.61
C LYS A 2 -33.92 -8.51 -22.01
N ARG A 3 -33.88 -7.48 -22.87
CA ARG A 3 -32.62 -6.80 -23.28
C ARG A 3 -31.95 -5.96 -22.18
N ILE A 4 -32.74 -5.43 -21.24
CA ILE A 4 -32.20 -4.66 -20.08
C ILE A 4 -31.61 -5.62 -19.05
N VAL A 5 -32.25 -6.78 -18.84
CA VAL A 5 -31.73 -7.84 -17.95
C VAL A 5 -30.41 -8.42 -18.47
N THR A 6 -30.32 -8.65 -19.80
CA THR A 6 -29.07 -9.14 -20.42
C THR A 6 -27.93 -8.11 -20.34
N LEU A 7 -28.22 -6.81 -20.50
CA LEU A 7 -27.23 -5.73 -20.31
C LEU A 7 -26.78 -5.62 -18.84
N PHE A 8 -27.71 -5.77 -17.90
CA PHE A 8 -27.37 -5.76 -16.46
C PHE A 8 -26.55 -6.99 -16.04
N LEU A 9 -26.89 -8.18 -16.55
CA LEU A 9 -26.09 -9.39 -16.32
C LEU A 9 -24.69 -9.31 -16.96
N SER A 10 -24.56 -8.75 -18.16
CA SER A 10 -23.26 -8.55 -18.81
C SER A 10 -22.41 -7.50 -18.09
N LEU A 11 -23.02 -6.47 -17.50
CA LEU A 11 -22.33 -5.47 -16.70
C LEU A 11 -21.86 -6.05 -15.35
N ILE A 12 -22.65 -6.91 -14.71
CA ILE A 12 -22.26 -7.64 -13.49
C ILE A 12 -21.13 -8.63 -13.80
N LEU A 13 -21.19 -9.34 -14.93
CA LEU A 13 -20.09 -10.21 -15.35
C LEU A 13 -18.81 -9.44 -15.69
N LEU A 14 -18.91 -8.24 -16.27
CA LEU A 14 -17.74 -7.37 -16.51
C LEU A 14 -17.15 -6.80 -15.20
N LEU A 15 -17.98 -6.45 -14.20
CA LEU A 15 -17.50 -5.99 -12.91
C LEU A 15 -16.87 -7.13 -12.08
N SER A 16 -17.31 -8.37 -12.23
CA SER A 16 -16.69 -9.52 -11.55
C SER A 16 -15.31 -9.91 -12.13
N CYS A 17 -14.98 -9.49 -13.34
CA CYS A 17 -13.65 -9.67 -13.94
C CYS A 17 -12.61 -8.61 -13.51
N LEU A 18 -13.01 -7.58 -12.73
CA LEU A 18 -12.11 -6.50 -12.29
C LEU A 18 -11.47 -6.75 -10.92
N CYS A 19 -11.82 -7.85 -10.24
CA CYS A 19 -11.02 -8.35 -9.12
C CYS A 19 -9.96 -9.31 -9.66
N ALA A 20 -8.97 -8.80 -10.37
CA ALA A 20 -7.72 -9.55 -10.50
C ALA A 20 -7.16 -9.72 -9.07
N PRO A 21 -6.86 -10.94 -8.61
CA PRO A 21 -6.13 -11.11 -7.37
C PRO A 21 -4.85 -10.29 -7.50
N ALA A 22 -4.50 -9.50 -6.48
CA ALA A 22 -3.20 -8.86 -6.41
C ALA A 22 -2.16 -9.98 -6.58
N SER A 23 -1.57 -10.08 -7.75
CA SER A 23 -0.53 -11.08 -7.99
C SER A 23 0.69 -10.66 -7.20
N ALA A 24 1.30 -11.61 -6.50
CA ALA A 24 2.59 -11.39 -5.86
C ALA A 24 3.54 -10.74 -6.88
N LEU A 25 4.11 -9.60 -6.51
CA LEU A 25 5.06 -8.89 -7.37
C LEU A 25 6.27 -9.76 -7.72
N PHE A 26 6.59 -10.72 -6.85
CA PHE A 26 7.78 -11.55 -6.95
C PHE A 26 7.46 -12.99 -6.60
N ASP A 27 8.15 -13.92 -7.27
CA ASP A 27 7.98 -15.37 -7.07
C ASP A 27 9.22 -15.94 -6.37
N PRO A 28 9.10 -16.45 -5.13
CA PRO A 28 10.18 -17.09 -4.41
C PRO A 28 10.48 -18.52 -4.90
N SER A 29 9.72 -19.10 -5.83
CA SER A 29 9.75 -20.52 -6.16
C SER A 29 11.13 -21.04 -6.57
N LEU A 30 11.98 -20.20 -7.19
CA LEU A 30 13.36 -20.53 -7.53
C LEU A 30 14.26 -20.64 -6.31
N PHE A 31 13.88 -20.03 -5.18
CA PHE A 31 14.62 -20.05 -3.93
C PHE A 31 14.01 -21.04 -2.93
N TYR A 32 12.70 -20.95 -2.75
CA TYR A 32 11.92 -21.80 -1.85
C TYR A 32 10.46 -21.87 -2.29
N GLU A 33 9.93 -23.08 -2.46
CA GLU A 33 8.52 -23.30 -2.76
C GLU A 33 7.69 -23.22 -1.48
N VAL A 34 6.84 -22.20 -1.37
CA VAL A 34 6.02 -21.95 -0.19
C VAL A 34 4.92 -23.01 -0.06
N GLN A 35 4.98 -23.80 1.01
CA GLN A 35 4.02 -24.87 1.30
C GLN A 35 2.83 -24.40 2.13
N ALA A 36 2.98 -23.32 2.88
CA ALA A 36 1.87 -22.71 3.65
C ALA A 36 0.63 -22.52 2.78
N ARG A 37 -0.55 -22.74 3.36
CA ARG A 37 -1.84 -22.59 2.64
C ARG A 37 -2.17 -21.14 2.33
N SER A 38 -1.68 -20.23 3.15
CA SER A 38 -1.80 -18.79 2.92
C SER A 38 -0.52 -18.11 3.40
N ALA A 39 -0.03 -17.14 2.64
CA ALA A 39 1.16 -16.38 3.01
C ALA A 39 1.05 -14.94 2.53
N TYR A 40 1.53 -14.00 3.35
CA TYR A 40 1.56 -12.58 3.00
C TYR A 40 2.83 -11.93 3.56
N ILE A 41 3.63 -11.35 2.66
CA ILE A 41 4.90 -10.71 3.02
C ILE A 41 4.90 -9.28 2.48
N VAL A 42 5.09 -8.32 3.37
CA VAL A 42 5.08 -6.90 3.02
C VAL A 42 6.33 -6.22 3.56
N ASN A 43 6.98 -5.42 2.73
CA ASN A 43 7.95 -4.44 3.18
C ASN A 43 7.22 -3.23 3.76
N THR A 44 7.37 -2.96 5.06
CA THR A 44 6.60 -1.92 5.76
C THR A 44 7.08 -0.51 5.48
N ASP A 45 8.33 -0.32 5.03
CA ASP A 45 8.92 0.98 4.77
C ASP A 45 8.44 1.56 3.44
N THR A 46 8.16 0.67 2.46
CA THR A 46 7.67 1.04 1.13
C THR A 46 6.20 0.66 0.91
N ASN A 47 5.58 -0.11 1.83
CA ASN A 47 4.27 -0.74 1.69
C ASN A 47 4.13 -1.67 0.47
N ILE A 48 5.24 -2.16 -0.08
CA ILE A 48 5.22 -3.08 -1.22
C ILE A 48 4.93 -4.49 -0.74
N ILE A 49 3.93 -5.12 -1.36
CA ILE A 49 3.61 -6.53 -1.18
C ILE A 49 4.65 -7.34 -1.95
N VAL A 50 5.52 -8.03 -1.23
CA VAL A 50 6.59 -8.84 -1.82
C VAL A 50 6.07 -10.20 -2.25
N TYR A 51 5.17 -10.78 -1.44
CA TYR A 51 4.58 -12.07 -1.73
C TYR A 51 3.15 -12.17 -1.20
N ASP A 52 2.26 -12.69 -2.04
CA ASP A 52 0.86 -12.96 -1.71
C ASP A 52 0.48 -14.35 -2.23
N LYS A 53 0.04 -15.21 -1.32
CA LYS A 53 -0.54 -16.52 -1.63
C LYS A 53 -1.82 -16.69 -0.83
N ASP A 54 -2.96 -16.63 -1.50
CA ASP A 54 -4.27 -16.80 -0.86
C ASP A 54 -4.43 -16.01 0.46
N SER A 55 -3.88 -14.79 0.51
CA SER A 55 -3.74 -14.01 1.75
C SER A 55 -5.06 -13.65 2.43
N SER A 56 -6.16 -13.62 1.67
CA SER A 56 -7.52 -13.39 2.17
C SER A 56 -8.23 -14.67 2.64
N ARG A 57 -7.58 -15.83 2.54
CA ARG A 57 -8.15 -17.10 3.00
C ARG A 57 -8.33 -17.10 4.50
N GLN A 58 -9.55 -17.36 4.97
CA GLN A 58 -9.81 -17.56 6.38
C GLN A 58 -9.19 -18.86 6.88
N VAL A 59 -8.50 -18.77 8.01
CA VAL A 59 -7.86 -19.88 8.71
C VAL A 59 -8.10 -19.76 10.22
N PRO A 60 -8.03 -20.85 11.00
CA PRO A 60 -8.05 -20.77 12.45
C PRO A 60 -6.94 -19.84 12.96
N ALA A 61 -7.27 -18.91 13.85
CA ALA A 61 -6.30 -17.99 14.42
C ALA A 61 -5.45 -18.66 15.53
N GLY A 62 -6.04 -19.60 16.25
CA GLY A 62 -5.36 -20.28 17.36
C GLY A 62 -4.70 -19.29 18.31
N GLY A 63 -3.48 -19.59 18.73
CA GLY A 63 -2.71 -18.74 19.65
C GLY A 63 -2.45 -17.33 19.15
N LEU A 64 -2.51 -17.07 17.82
CA LEU A 64 -2.37 -15.73 17.23
C LEU A 64 -3.47 -14.75 17.67
N THR A 65 -4.60 -15.25 18.18
CA THR A 65 -5.67 -14.45 18.82
C THR A 65 -5.12 -13.50 19.87
N LYS A 66 -4.04 -13.89 20.57
CA LYS A 66 -3.41 -13.08 21.61
C LYS A 66 -2.85 -11.75 21.10
N TYR A 67 -2.48 -11.67 19.81
CA TYR A 67 -2.11 -10.38 19.20
C TYR A 67 -3.27 -9.39 19.30
N MET A 68 -4.51 -9.85 19.10
CA MET A 68 -5.67 -8.96 19.21
C MET A 68 -5.98 -8.59 20.66
N THR A 69 -5.79 -9.52 21.62
CA THR A 69 -5.90 -9.23 23.05
C THR A 69 -4.85 -8.20 23.51
N ILE A 70 -3.60 -8.34 23.04
CA ILE A 70 -2.53 -7.38 23.31
C ILE A 70 -2.83 -6.02 22.63
N ALA A 71 -3.35 -6.03 21.41
CA ALA A 71 -3.74 -4.80 20.71
C ALA A 71 -4.82 -4.03 21.49
N LEU A 72 -5.84 -4.72 22.02
CA LEU A 72 -6.86 -4.10 22.83
C LEU A 72 -6.30 -3.57 24.15
N LEU A 73 -5.42 -4.33 24.81
CA LEU A 73 -4.74 -3.89 26.03
C LEU A 73 -3.94 -2.60 25.75
N LEU A 74 -3.08 -2.60 24.73
CA LEU A 74 -2.21 -1.46 24.44
C LEU A 74 -2.98 -0.24 23.95
N THR A 75 -4.09 -0.43 23.24
CA THR A 75 -4.97 0.67 22.84
C THR A 75 -5.53 1.44 24.05
N ASN A 76 -5.86 0.72 25.13
CA ASN A 76 -6.55 1.30 26.28
C ASN A 76 -5.64 1.57 27.47
N TYR A 77 -4.48 0.88 27.58
CA TYR A 77 -3.65 0.83 28.79
C TYR A 77 -2.14 0.87 28.50
N ALA A 78 -1.67 1.43 27.39
CA ALA A 78 -0.25 1.43 27.00
C ALA A 78 0.66 2.09 28.07
N ASP A 79 0.18 3.14 28.72
CA ASP A 79 0.86 3.88 29.79
C ASP A 79 0.66 3.27 31.19
N GLN A 80 -0.07 2.16 31.30
CA GLN A 80 -0.47 1.51 32.55
C GLN A 80 0.04 0.07 32.65
N LEU A 81 1.04 -0.32 31.88
CA LEU A 81 1.52 -1.71 31.82
C LEU A 81 2.10 -2.20 33.15
N ASP A 82 2.47 -1.30 34.06
CA ASP A 82 2.97 -1.64 35.37
C ASP A 82 1.84 -1.73 36.43
N ASN A 83 0.58 -1.45 36.06
CA ASN A 83 -0.57 -1.77 36.90
C ASN A 83 -0.73 -3.27 37.05
N THR A 84 -1.34 -3.68 38.16
CA THR A 84 -1.46 -5.09 38.54
C THR A 84 -2.89 -5.59 38.44
N PHE A 85 -3.03 -6.88 38.25
CA PHE A 85 -4.27 -7.63 38.39
C PHE A 85 -4.01 -8.91 39.16
N GLN A 86 -5.02 -9.42 39.84
CA GLN A 86 -4.97 -10.73 40.46
C GLN A 86 -5.48 -11.79 39.48
N MET A 87 -4.72 -12.85 39.26
CA MET A 87 -5.12 -13.95 38.37
C MET A 87 -6.41 -14.60 38.88
N PRO A 88 -7.52 -14.52 38.12
CA PRO A 88 -8.80 -15.04 38.60
C PRO A 88 -8.85 -16.55 38.57
N PHE A 89 -9.49 -17.15 39.58
CA PHE A 89 -9.75 -18.59 39.62
C PHE A 89 -10.79 -19.00 38.55
N ALA A 90 -11.70 -18.10 38.20
CA ALA A 90 -12.83 -18.35 37.29
C ALA A 90 -12.44 -18.84 35.90
N ILE A 91 -11.21 -18.54 35.43
CA ILE A 91 -10.76 -18.98 34.10
C ILE A 91 -10.03 -20.31 34.10
N SER A 92 -9.77 -20.91 35.29
CA SER A 92 -8.86 -22.06 35.44
C SER A 92 -9.31 -23.29 34.64
N ASP A 93 -10.62 -23.58 34.63
CA ASP A 93 -11.16 -24.75 33.91
C ASP A 93 -11.08 -24.52 32.37
N TYR A 94 -11.27 -23.27 31.91
CA TYR A 94 -11.22 -22.94 30.49
C TYR A 94 -9.83 -23.12 29.88
N VAL A 95 -8.78 -22.73 30.63
CA VAL A 95 -7.39 -22.81 30.17
C VAL A 95 -6.67 -24.09 30.59
N HIS A 96 -7.37 -25.01 31.25
CA HIS A 96 -6.78 -26.24 31.75
C HIS A 96 -6.13 -27.08 30.65
N ASN A 97 -4.93 -27.61 30.90
CA ASN A 97 -4.15 -28.43 29.97
C ASN A 97 -3.82 -27.72 28.64
N SER A 98 -3.75 -26.39 28.63
CA SER A 98 -3.33 -25.60 27.48
C SER A 98 -1.95 -24.96 27.69
N ASP A 99 -1.43 -24.28 26.68
CA ASP A 99 -0.17 -23.54 26.77
C ASP A 99 -0.25 -22.49 27.88
N ASN A 100 0.77 -22.45 28.74
CA ASN A 100 0.79 -21.58 29.90
C ASN A 100 2.22 -21.12 30.26
N ALA A 101 2.29 -20.12 31.11
CA ALA A 101 3.51 -19.59 31.73
C ALA A 101 3.56 -19.83 33.24
N ASP A 102 2.76 -20.77 33.78
CA ASP A 102 2.61 -21.08 35.20
C ASP A 102 2.16 -19.86 36.04
N MET A 103 1.29 -18.99 35.47
CA MET A 103 0.68 -17.87 36.19
C MET A 103 -0.54 -18.40 36.98
N ARG A 104 -0.36 -18.61 38.27
CA ARG A 104 -1.36 -19.33 39.08
C ARG A 104 -2.46 -18.42 39.61
N SER A 105 -3.67 -18.98 39.75
CA SER A 105 -4.81 -18.26 40.31
C SER A 105 -4.49 -17.65 41.68
N ASN A 106 -5.01 -16.45 41.95
CA ASN A 106 -4.78 -15.64 43.18
C ASN A 106 -3.33 -15.13 43.35
N GLU A 107 -2.46 -15.21 42.35
CA GLU A 107 -1.21 -14.46 42.32
C GLU A 107 -1.42 -13.11 41.63
N THR A 108 -0.59 -12.14 41.99
CA THR A 108 -0.66 -10.78 41.46
C THR A 108 0.40 -10.59 40.38
N PHE A 109 -0.04 -10.16 39.18
CA PHE A 109 0.82 -9.90 38.05
C PHE A 109 0.59 -8.49 37.49
N THR A 110 1.63 -7.91 36.86
CA THR A 110 1.46 -6.68 36.07
C THR A 110 0.89 -7.01 34.68
N TYR A 111 0.29 -6.01 34.02
CA TYR A 111 -0.14 -6.19 32.63
C TYR A 111 1.05 -6.50 31.72
N ARG A 112 2.21 -5.87 31.96
CA ARG A 112 3.48 -6.14 31.27
C ARG A 112 3.91 -7.61 31.40
N GLU A 113 3.85 -8.17 32.59
CA GLU A 113 4.16 -9.60 32.83
C GLU A 113 3.21 -10.53 32.04
N ALA A 114 1.93 -10.17 31.95
CA ALA A 114 0.97 -10.93 31.15
C ALA A 114 1.30 -10.83 29.63
N VAL A 115 1.71 -9.68 29.13
CA VAL A 115 2.14 -9.54 27.73
C VAL A 115 3.39 -10.38 27.45
N TYR A 116 4.39 -10.38 28.35
CA TYR A 116 5.55 -11.27 28.24
C TYR A 116 5.12 -12.75 28.21
N ALA A 117 4.22 -13.15 29.09
CA ALA A 117 3.72 -14.53 29.14
C ALA A 117 3.00 -14.92 27.84
N MET A 118 2.13 -14.05 27.31
CA MET A 118 1.45 -14.27 26.04
C MET A 118 2.42 -14.40 24.86
N LEU A 119 3.36 -13.47 24.73
CA LEU A 119 4.27 -13.44 23.57
C LEU A 119 5.36 -14.51 23.63
N LEU A 120 5.95 -14.76 24.83
CA LEU A 120 7.06 -15.67 24.95
C LEU A 120 6.63 -17.13 25.11
N ARG A 121 5.47 -17.38 25.77
CA ARG A 121 5.01 -18.71 26.12
C ARG A 121 3.68 -19.12 25.52
N ASN A 122 3.07 -18.24 24.72
CA ASN A 122 1.71 -18.44 24.22
C ASN A 122 0.67 -18.67 25.33
N ALA A 123 0.88 -18.07 26.51
CA ALA A 123 0.14 -18.35 27.76
C ALA A 123 -1.34 -17.97 27.62
N ASN A 124 -2.22 -18.99 27.69
CA ASN A 124 -3.67 -18.81 27.59
C ASN A 124 -4.25 -18.20 28.85
N GLU A 125 -3.74 -18.60 30.03
CA GLU A 125 -4.16 -18.04 31.31
C GLU A 125 -3.82 -16.56 31.45
N ALA A 126 -2.69 -16.12 30.85
CA ALA A 126 -2.33 -14.69 30.82
C ALA A 126 -3.35 -13.87 30.03
N ALA A 127 -3.75 -14.34 28.87
CA ALA A 127 -4.71 -13.66 28.02
C ALA A 127 -6.12 -13.64 28.64
N MET A 128 -6.60 -14.79 29.07
CA MET A 128 -7.92 -14.94 29.70
C MET A 128 -8.01 -14.23 31.04
N GLY A 129 -6.97 -14.35 31.88
CA GLY A 129 -6.91 -13.74 33.21
C GLY A 129 -6.91 -12.21 33.12
N LEU A 130 -6.12 -11.65 32.17
CA LEU A 130 -6.08 -10.21 31.90
C LEU A 130 -7.45 -9.73 31.40
N ALA A 131 -8.01 -10.40 30.37
CA ALA A 131 -9.31 -10.06 29.81
C ALA A 131 -10.43 -10.10 30.86
N TYR A 132 -10.47 -11.15 31.69
CA TYR A 132 -11.45 -11.28 32.77
C TYR A 132 -11.32 -10.15 33.79
N SER A 133 -10.09 -9.84 34.21
CA SER A 133 -9.85 -8.84 35.25
C SER A 133 -10.17 -7.42 34.76
N LEU A 134 -9.78 -7.07 33.52
CA LEU A 134 -10.01 -5.74 32.97
C LEU A 134 -11.47 -5.51 32.55
N SER A 135 -12.21 -6.56 32.21
CA SER A 135 -13.64 -6.49 31.92
C SER A 135 -14.56 -6.60 33.13
N GLY A 136 -13.99 -6.79 34.35
CA GLY A 136 -14.79 -7.07 35.55
C GLY A 136 -15.55 -8.39 35.47
N GLY A 137 -15.06 -9.37 34.71
CA GLY A 137 -15.66 -10.68 34.50
C GLY A 137 -16.51 -10.80 33.24
N ASP A 138 -16.75 -9.70 32.53
CA ASP A 138 -17.51 -9.69 31.26
C ASP A 138 -16.62 -10.03 30.07
N LEU A 139 -16.27 -11.30 29.92
CA LEU A 139 -15.49 -11.79 28.77
C LEU A 139 -16.19 -11.57 27.42
N ALA A 140 -17.52 -11.59 27.36
CA ALA A 140 -18.26 -11.33 26.14
C ALA A 140 -18.10 -9.85 25.70
N GLY A 141 -18.14 -8.93 26.68
CA GLY A 141 -17.85 -7.52 26.44
C GLY A 141 -16.41 -7.30 25.96
N TRP A 142 -15.43 -8.02 26.53
CA TRP A 142 -14.04 -7.97 26.05
C TRP A 142 -13.93 -8.42 24.59
N VAL A 143 -14.50 -9.55 24.23
CA VAL A 143 -14.52 -10.08 22.86
C VAL A 143 -15.21 -9.11 21.89
N SER A 144 -16.31 -8.49 22.30
CA SER A 144 -16.98 -7.44 21.50
C SER A 144 -16.04 -6.26 21.21
N GLN A 145 -15.25 -5.83 22.21
CA GLN A 145 -14.24 -4.78 22.02
C GLN A 145 -13.10 -5.24 21.11
N MET A 146 -12.63 -6.50 21.19
CA MET A 146 -11.64 -7.06 20.28
C MET A 146 -12.14 -6.97 18.82
N ASN A 147 -13.37 -7.40 18.53
CA ASN A 147 -13.96 -7.35 17.20
C ASN A 147 -14.13 -5.90 16.72
N THR A 148 -14.55 -5.00 17.59
CA THR A 148 -14.69 -3.55 17.25
C THR A 148 -13.33 -2.93 16.92
N LEU A 149 -12.29 -3.23 17.70
CA LEU A 149 -10.93 -2.75 17.41
C LEU A 149 -10.40 -3.35 16.10
N SER A 150 -10.61 -4.66 15.90
CA SER A 150 -10.22 -5.38 14.68
C SER A 150 -10.77 -4.69 13.43
N GLN A 151 -12.06 -4.34 13.43
CA GLN A 151 -12.69 -3.58 12.34
C GLN A 151 -12.07 -2.17 12.17
N ARG A 152 -11.74 -1.48 13.26
CA ARG A 152 -11.07 -0.16 13.19
C ARG A 152 -9.65 -0.24 12.65
N ILE A 153 -8.95 -1.35 12.88
CA ILE A 153 -7.63 -1.63 12.28
C ILE A 153 -7.76 -1.87 10.76
N GLY A 154 -8.95 -2.25 10.28
CA GLY A 154 -9.24 -2.49 8.87
C GLY A 154 -9.34 -3.97 8.50
N THR A 155 -9.42 -4.89 9.48
CA THR A 155 -9.60 -6.31 9.19
C THR A 155 -10.98 -6.61 8.63
N THR A 156 -11.07 -7.53 7.70
CA THR A 156 -12.33 -7.88 7.00
C THR A 156 -12.66 -9.37 7.08
N GLY A 157 -11.68 -10.22 7.32
CA GLY A 157 -11.82 -11.68 7.36
C GLY A 157 -11.65 -12.28 8.76
N SER A 158 -11.46 -11.46 9.80
CA SER A 158 -11.23 -11.94 11.16
C SER A 158 -12.48 -11.91 12.03
N THR A 159 -12.63 -12.90 12.88
CA THR A 159 -13.65 -12.97 13.94
C THR A 159 -13.00 -13.53 15.20
N TRP A 160 -13.27 -12.89 16.33
CA TRP A 160 -12.74 -13.27 17.65
C TRP A 160 -13.89 -13.73 18.53
N THR A 161 -13.69 -14.86 19.21
CA THR A 161 -14.71 -15.50 20.08
C THR A 161 -14.23 -15.72 21.51
N ASP A 162 -12.90 -15.70 21.74
CA ASP A 162 -12.29 -15.64 23.06
C ASP A 162 -11.03 -14.74 23.03
N ALA A 163 -10.37 -14.58 24.19
CA ALA A 163 -9.19 -13.75 24.33
C ALA A 163 -7.87 -14.49 24.08
N CYS A 164 -7.85 -15.82 23.98
CA CYS A 164 -6.62 -16.62 23.96
C CYS A 164 -6.47 -17.53 22.74
N GLY A 165 -7.54 -17.81 22.00
CA GLY A 165 -7.52 -18.64 20.80
C GLY A 165 -7.81 -20.12 21.04
N LEU A 166 -8.43 -20.48 22.16
CA LEU A 166 -8.85 -21.85 22.45
C LEU A 166 -10.18 -22.21 21.77
N ASP A 167 -11.04 -21.22 21.55
CA ASP A 167 -12.29 -21.41 20.85
C ASP A 167 -12.06 -21.49 19.34
N SER A 168 -12.63 -22.50 18.68
CA SER A 168 -12.51 -22.74 17.24
C SER A 168 -13.17 -21.68 16.36
N GLY A 169 -14.00 -20.82 16.95
CA GLY A 169 -14.62 -19.67 16.25
C GLY A 169 -13.64 -18.52 15.99
N ASN A 170 -12.44 -18.53 16.61
CA ASN A 170 -11.40 -17.56 16.28
C ASN A 170 -10.83 -17.86 14.88
N VAL A 171 -11.14 -17.00 13.92
CA VAL A 171 -10.65 -17.10 12.55
C VAL A 171 -10.01 -15.79 12.13
N THR A 172 -9.03 -15.88 11.22
CA THR A 172 -8.32 -14.72 10.69
C THR A 172 -7.82 -14.98 9.27
N THR A 173 -7.16 -14.00 8.67
CA THR A 173 -6.48 -14.11 7.37
C THR A 173 -5.05 -13.61 7.46
N ALA A 174 -4.19 -13.94 6.50
CA ALA A 174 -2.81 -13.45 6.49
C ALA A 174 -2.76 -11.91 6.33
N VAL A 175 -3.65 -11.32 5.52
CA VAL A 175 -3.77 -9.85 5.39
C VAL A 175 -4.18 -9.21 6.72
N ASP A 176 -5.18 -9.78 7.40
CA ASP A 176 -5.65 -9.22 8.68
C ASP A 176 -4.57 -9.30 9.76
N MET A 177 -3.82 -10.41 9.80
CA MET A 177 -2.70 -10.55 10.73
C MET A 177 -1.57 -9.56 10.45
N TYR A 178 -1.32 -9.24 9.17
CA TYR A 178 -0.42 -8.16 8.79
C TYR A 178 -0.89 -6.82 9.37
N LEU A 179 -2.16 -6.48 9.19
CA LEU A 179 -2.74 -5.23 9.71
C LEU A 179 -2.65 -5.14 11.23
N ILE A 180 -2.97 -6.24 11.93
CA ILE A 180 -2.90 -6.33 13.40
C ILE A 180 -1.46 -6.19 13.88
N LEU A 181 -0.51 -6.92 13.29
CA LEU A 181 0.90 -6.83 13.69
C LEU A 181 1.48 -5.44 13.39
N ARG A 182 1.18 -4.86 12.22
CA ARG A 182 1.58 -3.49 11.87
C ARG A 182 1.03 -2.47 12.89
N TYR A 183 -0.22 -2.64 13.33
CA TYR A 183 -0.80 -1.81 14.38
C TYR A 183 -0.07 -1.97 15.70
N LEU A 184 0.23 -3.21 16.10
CA LEU A 184 0.99 -3.50 17.32
C LEU A 184 2.39 -2.91 17.30
N MET A 185 3.07 -2.91 16.16
CA MET A 185 4.40 -2.31 15.99
C MET A 185 4.43 -0.78 16.19
N SER A 186 3.29 -0.12 16.22
CA SER A 186 3.22 1.30 16.58
C SER A 186 3.37 1.56 18.09
N PHE A 187 3.40 0.52 18.90
CA PHE A 187 3.60 0.60 20.37
C PHE A 187 5.02 0.14 20.72
N ASP A 188 5.88 1.03 21.22
CA ASP A 188 7.26 0.70 21.61
C ASP A 188 7.31 -0.47 22.60
N ALA A 189 6.38 -0.51 23.57
CA ALA A 189 6.29 -1.60 24.54
C ALA A 189 6.06 -2.97 23.89
N PHE A 190 5.29 -3.04 22.79
CA PHE A 190 5.12 -4.28 22.05
C PHE A 190 6.41 -4.69 21.34
N VAL A 191 7.07 -3.74 20.68
CA VAL A 191 8.34 -3.98 19.99
C VAL A 191 9.38 -4.53 20.98
N ASP A 192 9.55 -3.89 22.12
CA ASP A 192 10.51 -4.28 23.16
C ASP A 192 10.22 -5.69 23.71
N ILE A 193 8.94 -5.97 24.04
CA ILE A 193 8.55 -7.26 24.64
C ILE A 193 8.65 -8.38 23.60
N SER A 194 8.18 -8.17 22.38
CA SER A 194 8.17 -9.20 21.35
C SER A 194 9.56 -9.62 20.88
N SER A 195 10.55 -8.73 20.99
CA SER A 195 11.95 -8.99 20.65
C SER A 195 12.76 -9.64 21.78
N ALA A 196 12.20 -9.75 22.98
CA ALA A 196 12.93 -10.30 24.12
C ALA A 196 13.12 -11.83 23.98
N PRO A 197 14.37 -12.34 24.03
CA PRO A 197 14.61 -13.80 24.00
C PRO A 197 14.20 -14.50 25.30
N THR A 198 14.19 -13.78 26.40
CA THR A 198 13.81 -14.29 27.72
C THR A 198 13.22 -13.18 28.57
N PHE A 199 12.41 -13.57 29.55
CA PHE A 199 11.95 -12.68 30.61
C PHE A 199 12.02 -13.39 31.97
N THR A 200 12.53 -12.73 33.01
CA THR A 200 12.55 -13.27 34.35
C THR A 200 11.31 -12.83 35.12
N MET A 201 10.36 -13.73 35.27
CA MET A 201 9.19 -13.54 36.12
C MET A 201 9.64 -13.43 37.57
N PRO A 202 9.32 -12.34 38.28
CA PRO A 202 9.69 -12.21 39.69
C PRO A 202 8.95 -13.23 40.58
N ALA A 203 9.43 -13.42 41.80
CA ALA A 203 8.74 -14.24 42.79
C ALA A 203 7.33 -13.71 43.06
N LYS A 204 6.39 -14.61 43.25
CA LYS A 204 4.96 -14.35 43.49
C LYS A 204 4.48 -15.06 44.74
N GLU A 205 3.21 -14.89 45.08
CA GLU A 205 2.63 -15.46 46.32
C GLU A 205 2.74 -16.99 46.38
N LYS A 206 2.64 -17.68 45.23
CA LYS A 206 2.78 -19.14 45.14
C LYS A 206 4.10 -19.58 44.49
N HIS A 207 4.83 -18.67 43.90
CA HIS A 207 6.18 -18.87 43.37
C HIS A 207 7.19 -18.14 44.23
N THR A 208 7.75 -18.82 45.22
CA THR A 208 8.69 -18.22 46.18
C THR A 208 10.04 -17.84 45.58
N LYS A 209 10.32 -18.23 44.33
CA LYS A 209 11.52 -17.88 43.56
C LYS A 209 11.13 -17.35 42.21
N SER A 210 11.95 -16.44 41.66
CA SER A 210 11.86 -16.03 40.28
C SER A 210 12.10 -17.20 39.32
N PHE A 211 11.47 -17.15 38.13
CA PHE A 211 11.65 -18.15 37.09
C PHE A 211 11.74 -17.48 35.71
N VAL A 212 12.36 -18.16 34.74
CA VAL A 212 12.63 -17.59 33.43
C VAL A 212 11.62 -18.10 32.41
N LEU A 213 10.96 -17.19 31.74
CA LEU A 213 10.20 -17.46 30.50
C LEU A 213 11.16 -17.43 29.33
N LEU A 214 11.27 -18.52 28.58
CA LEU A 214 12.02 -18.59 27.33
C LEU A 214 11.09 -18.34 26.19
N ASN A 215 11.50 -17.45 25.27
CA ASN A 215 10.71 -17.19 24.07
C ASN A 215 10.67 -18.43 23.17
N GLN A 216 9.46 -18.85 22.82
CA GLN A 216 9.23 -19.97 21.91
C GLN A 216 9.65 -19.65 20.47
N ASN A 217 9.78 -18.35 20.12
CA ASN A 217 10.40 -17.91 18.87
C ASN A 217 11.94 -18.12 18.97
N VAL A 218 12.37 -19.33 18.68
CA VAL A 218 13.79 -19.68 18.75
C VAL A 218 14.64 -18.94 17.71
N ALA A 219 14.05 -18.35 16.68
CA ALA A 219 14.79 -17.56 15.69
C ALA A 219 15.43 -16.29 16.29
N LEU A 220 14.95 -15.82 17.44
CA LEU A 220 15.53 -14.71 18.22
C LEU A 220 16.79 -15.09 19.01
N ASN A 221 17.01 -16.36 19.29
CA ASN A 221 18.04 -16.80 20.21
C ASN A 221 19.14 -17.60 19.50
N LYS A 222 20.34 -17.03 19.42
CA LYS A 222 21.49 -17.65 18.75
C LYS A 222 21.85 -19.00 19.37
N THR A 223 21.71 -19.19 20.66
CA THR A 223 22.12 -20.40 21.36
C THR A 223 21.10 -21.54 21.18
N SER A 224 19.79 -21.26 21.29
CA SER A 224 18.72 -22.25 21.17
C SER A 224 18.12 -22.37 19.79
N GLY A 225 18.34 -21.37 18.92
CA GLY A 225 17.76 -21.31 17.57
C GLY A 225 18.40 -22.22 16.54
N GLY A 226 19.68 -22.53 16.71
CA GLY A 226 20.39 -23.38 15.75
C GLY A 226 20.25 -22.85 14.30
N SER A 227 19.76 -23.71 13.40
CA SER A 227 19.50 -23.35 11.98
C SER A 227 18.37 -22.37 11.76
N PHE A 228 17.48 -22.16 12.73
CA PHE A 228 16.40 -21.19 12.66
C PHE A 228 16.83 -19.76 13.02
N TYR A 229 17.93 -19.59 13.76
CA TYR A 229 18.37 -18.26 14.18
C TYR A 229 18.59 -17.34 12.98
N ARG A 230 18.00 -16.15 13.05
CA ARG A 230 18.25 -15.05 12.11
C ARG A 230 18.51 -13.77 12.89
N LYS A 231 19.65 -13.15 12.62
CA LYS A 231 20.01 -11.86 13.25
C LYS A 231 18.97 -10.78 12.92
N SER A 232 18.36 -10.86 11.76
CA SER A 232 17.32 -9.93 11.29
C SER A 232 15.97 -10.13 11.97
N MET A 233 15.67 -11.31 12.57
CA MET A 233 14.42 -11.55 13.29
C MET A 233 14.33 -10.59 14.48
N GLN A 234 13.23 -9.87 14.58
CA GLN A 234 12.99 -8.91 15.65
C GLN A 234 11.86 -9.35 16.61
N GLY A 235 10.87 -10.07 16.10
CA GLY A 235 9.77 -10.54 16.92
C GLY A 235 8.84 -11.46 16.14
N GLY A 236 7.95 -12.13 16.85
CA GLY A 236 6.95 -12.99 16.23
C GLY A 236 6.40 -14.03 17.18
N MET A 237 5.18 -14.47 16.88
CA MET A 237 4.48 -15.50 17.65
C MET A 237 4.02 -16.61 16.73
N CYS A 238 4.26 -17.83 17.19
CA CYS A 238 3.85 -19.05 16.55
C CYS A 238 2.54 -19.53 17.14
N ASP A 239 1.62 -19.98 16.30
CA ASP A 239 0.49 -20.76 16.79
C ASP A 239 0.94 -22.18 17.11
N VAL A 240 1.18 -22.42 18.38
CA VAL A 240 1.62 -23.74 18.88
C VAL A 240 0.47 -24.74 18.96
N MET A 241 -0.77 -24.25 18.92
CA MET A 241 -1.98 -25.08 19.02
C MET A 241 -2.18 -26.01 17.83
N ALA A 242 -1.60 -25.70 16.68
CA ALA A 242 -1.61 -26.58 15.49
C ALA A 242 -1.09 -28.00 15.78
N TYR A 243 -0.29 -28.17 16.84
CA TYR A 243 0.17 -29.48 17.30
C TYR A 243 -0.91 -30.42 17.81
N LYS A 244 -2.04 -29.87 18.24
CA LYS A 244 -3.13 -30.67 18.83
C LYS A 244 -4.19 -31.04 17.81
N ASN A 245 -4.15 -30.41 16.61
CA ASN A 245 -5.03 -30.75 15.51
C ASN A 245 -4.40 -31.89 14.71
N ASP A 246 -5.22 -32.85 14.26
CA ASP A 246 -4.83 -34.05 13.52
C ASP A 246 -4.06 -33.79 12.20
N HIS A 247 -3.78 -32.53 11.85
CA HIS A 247 -3.20 -32.11 10.58
C HIS A 247 -1.83 -31.44 10.68
N GLY A 248 -1.28 -31.16 11.86
CA GLY A 248 0.07 -30.62 12.03
C GLY A 248 0.34 -29.23 11.43
N ASP A 249 -0.65 -28.60 10.81
CA ASP A 249 -0.51 -27.31 10.18
C ASP A 249 -0.25 -26.21 11.21
N GLN A 250 0.76 -25.38 11.01
CA GLN A 250 1.18 -24.33 11.93
C GLN A 250 1.13 -22.96 11.27
N SER A 251 0.78 -21.93 12.04
CA SER A 251 0.83 -20.54 11.59
C SER A 251 1.89 -19.76 12.39
N TYR A 252 2.55 -18.81 11.72
CA TYR A 252 3.56 -17.95 12.33
C TYR A 252 3.47 -16.54 11.77
N VAL A 253 3.34 -15.56 12.66
CA VAL A 253 3.27 -14.13 12.31
C VAL A 253 4.43 -13.43 13.00
N SER A 254 5.30 -12.79 12.20
CA SER A 254 6.57 -12.25 12.68
C SER A 254 7.03 -11.05 11.86
N TRP A 255 8.07 -10.39 12.35
CA TRP A 255 8.70 -9.30 11.64
C TRP A 255 10.23 -9.37 11.76
N ALA A 256 10.89 -8.89 10.72
CA ALA A 256 12.35 -8.89 10.64
C ALA A 256 12.82 -7.55 10.07
N ASN A 257 13.99 -7.10 10.54
CA ASN A 257 14.65 -5.90 10.03
C ASN A 257 16.12 -6.18 9.76
N GLN A 258 16.59 -5.71 8.61
CA GLN A 258 18.01 -5.72 8.28
C GLN A 258 18.34 -4.45 7.48
N ASP A 259 19.38 -3.74 7.87
CA ASP A 259 19.92 -2.57 7.18
C ASP A 259 18.84 -1.48 6.91
N GLY A 260 17.89 -1.33 7.85
CA GLY A 260 16.81 -0.35 7.77
C GLY A 260 15.62 -0.79 6.92
N SER A 261 15.61 -2.01 6.39
CA SER A 261 14.47 -2.58 5.67
C SER A 261 13.69 -3.53 6.56
N THR A 262 12.42 -3.24 6.78
CA THR A 262 11.53 -3.99 7.67
C THR A 262 10.49 -4.77 6.89
N TYR A 263 10.31 -6.05 7.22
CA TYR A 263 9.30 -6.90 6.63
C TYR A 263 8.44 -7.56 7.70
N ILE A 264 7.14 -7.66 7.41
CA ILE A 264 6.19 -8.50 8.15
C ILE A 264 5.93 -9.77 7.34
N PHE A 265 5.99 -10.91 8.02
CA PHE A 265 5.75 -12.24 7.49
C PHE A 265 4.52 -12.84 8.18
N CYS A 266 3.47 -13.12 7.42
CA CYS A 266 2.29 -13.85 7.86
C CYS A 266 2.25 -15.17 7.10
N ILE A 267 2.73 -16.24 7.72
CA ILE A 267 2.81 -17.58 7.14
C ILE A 267 1.79 -18.45 7.87
N MET A 268 0.73 -18.82 7.14
CA MET A 268 -0.46 -19.40 7.75
C MET A 268 -0.67 -20.84 7.29
N GLN A 269 -0.86 -21.74 8.24
CA GLN A 269 -1.10 -23.15 7.99
C GLN A 269 -0.01 -23.82 7.13
N SER A 270 1.24 -23.70 7.53
CA SER A 270 2.34 -24.50 6.98
C SER A 270 2.19 -25.95 7.42
N PRO A 271 2.17 -26.90 6.47
CA PRO A 271 2.10 -28.33 6.80
C PRO A 271 3.42 -28.83 7.40
N ASP A 272 3.37 -29.85 8.21
CA ASP A 272 4.56 -30.50 8.79
C ASP A 272 5.48 -31.11 7.72
N THR A 273 4.97 -31.32 6.51
CA THR A 273 5.72 -31.81 5.34
C THR A 273 6.58 -30.76 4.65
N CYS A 274 6.48 -29.47 5.02
CA CYS A 274 7.29 -28.40 4.43
C CYS A 274 8.79 -28.57 4.68
N ASP A 275 9.17 -29.39 5.66
CA ASP A 275 10.55 -29.75 5.97
C ASP A 275 10.89 -31.15 5.48
N THR A 276 11.38 -31.26 4.26
CA THR A 276 11.85 -32.51 3.64
C THR A 276 13.02 -33.16 4.37
N TYR A 277 13.70 -32.45 5.28
CA TYR A 277 14.89 -32.92 5.97
C TYR A 277 14.63 -33.28 7.44
N GLY A 278 13.39 -33.14 7.94
CA GLY A 278 13.05 -33.44 9.33
C GLY A 278 13.61 -32.47 10.37
N TYR A 279 14.19 -31.34 9.93
CA TYR A 279 14.73 -30.29 10.81
C TYR A 279 13.67 -29.39 11.39
N ALA A 280 12.50 -29.28 10.75
CA ALA A 280 11.39 -28.46 11.23
C ALA A 280 10.89 -28.92 12.59
N ASN A 281 11.17 -30.20 12.91
CA ASN A 281 10.98 -30.83 14.21
C ASN A 281 9.79 -30.21 14.97
N ARG A 282 8.60 -30.22 14.33
CA ARG A 282 7.37 -29.66 14.80
C ARG A 282 7.24 -28.11 14.73
N ARG A 283 7.97 -27.41 13.83
CA ARG A 283 7.90 -25.94 13.63
C ARG A 283 7.87 -25.57 12.15
N PRO A 284 6.91 -26.10 11.35
CA PRO A 284 6.91 -25.91 9.91
C PRO A 284 6.81 -24.43 9.51
N ALA A 285 5.93 -23.65 10.14
CA ALA A 285 5.76 -22.26 9.79
C ALA A 285 7.00 -21.40 10.09
N LEU A 286 7.72 -21.70 11.19
CA LEU A 286 8.97 -21.05 11.52
C LEU A 286 10.07 -21.41 10.49
N TYR A 287 10.11 -22.67 10.05
CA TYR A 287 11.03 -23.11 9.01
C TYR A 287 10.82 -22.36 7.70
N GLU A 288 9.58 -22.30 7.19
CA GLU A 288 9.24 -21.54 5.99
C GLU A 288 9.60 -20.06 6.15
N THR A 289 9.21 -19.46 7.28
CA THR A 289 9.50 -18.04 7.53
C THR A 289 10.99 -17.73 7.49
N THR A 290 11.85 -18.59 8.07
CA THR A 290 13.30 -18.36 8.04
C THR A 290 13.87 -18.44 6.61
N ARG A 291 13.32 -19.31 5.74
CA ARG A 291 13.69 -19.37 4.33
C ARG A 291 13.26 -18.12 3.56
N LEU A 292 12.05 -17.65 3.85
CA LEU A 292 11.52 -16.44 3.21
C LEU A 292 12.23 -15.18 3.71
N ILE A 293 12.68 -15.14 4.98
CA ILE A 293 13.56 -14.07 5.49
C ILE A 293 14.86 -14.05 4.68
N ASP A 294 15.52 -15.20 4.50
CA ASP A 294 16.74 -15.29 3.73
C ASP A 294 16.51 -14.81 2.27
N TRP A 295 15.40 -15.21 1.69
CA TRP A 295 15.03 -14.81 0.33
C TRP A 295 14.84 -13.30 0.17
N VAL A 296 14.02 -12.67 1.03
CA VAL A 296 13.73 -11.23 0.85
C VAL A 296 14.97 -10.37 1.04
N PHE A 297 15.81 -10.66 2.04
CA PHE A 297 17.03 -9.87 2.28
C PHE A 297 18.16 -10.14 1.28
N GLN A 298 18.14 -11.28 0.58
CA GLN A 298 19.07 -11.55 -0.51
C GLN A 298 18.59 -10.97 -1.85
N SER A 299 17.28 -10.95 -2.06
CA SER A 299 16.69 -10.62 -3.35
C SER A 299 16.31 -9.17 -3.53
N PHE A 300 16.12 -8.42 -2.43
CA PHE A 300 15.61 -7.05 -2.48
C PHE A 300 16.40 -6.10 -1.61
N SER A 301 16.44 -4.85 -2.05
CA SER A 301 16.97 -3.72 -1.27
C SER A 301 16.20 -2.44 -1.59
N ILE A 302 16.17 -1.50 -0.63
CA ILE A 302 15.58 -0.18 -0.84
C ILE A 302 16.60 0.66 -1.62
N GLN A 303 16.22 1.09 -2.82
CA GLN A 303 17.08 1.81 -3.76
C GLN A 303 16.32 2.98 -4.37
N PRO A 304 17.03 4.01 -4.90
CA PRO A 304 16.40 5.07 -5.67
C PRO A 304 15.83 4.49 -6.97
N ALA A 305 14.53 4.75 -7.23
CA ALA A 305 13.85 4.31 -8.44
C ALA A 305 14.20 5.17 -9.66
N LEU A 306 14.65 6.41 -9.43
CA LEU A 306 15.00 7.39 -10.45
C LEU A 306 16.32 8.06 -10.12
N ASP A 307 17.10 8.33 -11.16
CA ASP A 307 18.28 9.18 -11.08
C ASP A 307 17.83 10.63 -11.37
N THR A 308 18.04 11.52 -10.40
CA THR A 308 17.67 12.94 -10.49
C THR A 308 18.55 13.73 -11.45
N ASP A 309 19.73 13.23 -11.78
CA ASP A 309 20.67 13.88 -12.68
C ASP A 309 20.43 13.52 -14.17
N LEU A 310 19.55 12.54 -14.42
CA LEU A 310 19.20 12.11 -15.77
C LEU A 310 17.88 12.70 -16.22
N ALA A 311 17.88 13.33 -17.38
CA ALA A 311 16.64 13.76 -18.03
C ALA A 311 15.81 12.53 -18.44
N LEU A 312 14.57 12.47 -17.97
CA LEU A 312 13.67 11.35 -18.24
C LEU A 312 12.81 11.58 -19.49
N ALA A 313 12.53 12.84 -19.86
CA ALA A 313 11.71 13.21 -21.00
C ALA A 313 12.14 14.55 -21.59
N GLU A 314 11.69 14.80 -22.81
CA GLU A 314 11.76 16.11 -23.47
C GLU A 314 10.38 16.51 -23.94
N ILE A 315 10.06 17.80 -23.83
CA ILE A 315 8.77 18.35 -24.24
C ILE A 315 8.98 19.58 -25.15
N PRO A 316 8.18 19.76 -26.21
CA PRO A 316 8.25 20.94 -27.04
C PRO A 316 7.92 22.22 -26.28
N VAL A 317 8.66 23.31 -26.61
CA VAL A 317 8.45 24.65 -26.06
C VAL A 317 7.90 25.57 -27.11
N LYS A 318 6.82 26.28 -26.79
CA LYS A 318 6.27 27.35 -27.66
C LYS A 318 6.65 28.73 -27.15
N TYR A 319 6.80 29.67 -28.10
CA TYR A 319 7.07 31.07 -27.83
C TYR A 319 8.45 31.37 -27.25
N SER A 320 9.41 30.47 -27.42
CA SER A 320 10.82 30.71 -27.12
C SER A 320 11.63 30.85 -28.39
N SER A 321 12.70 31.65 -28.35
CA SER A 321 13.77 31.72 -29.35
C SER A 321 15.03 31.01 -28.88
N ASP A 322 15.08 30.60 -27.60
CA ASP A 322 16.28 30.07 -26.96
C ASP A 322 16.40 28.56 -27.21
N THR A 323 15.26 27.87 -27.17
CA THR A 323 15.17 26.41 -27.38
C THR A 323 13.78 26.01 -27.89
N ASP A 324 13.74 24.94 -28.70
CA ASP A 324 12.49 24.32 -29.16
C ASP A 324 12.01 23.18 -28.27
N THR A 325 12.89 22.66 -27.38
CA THR A 325 12.59 21.56 -26.46
C THR A 325 13.10 21.87 -25.06
N LEU A 326 12.45 21.29 -24.05
CA LEU A 326 12.78 21.38 -22.64
C LEU A 326 13.00 20.00 -22.08
N LYS A 327 14.18 19.76 -21.49
CA LYS A 327 14.47 18.53 -20.76
C LYS A 327 13.83 18.55 -19.39
N LEU A 328 13.22 17.42 -19.02
CA LEU A 328 12.52 17.25 -17.76
C LEU A 328 13.26 16.24 -16.89
N TYR A 329 13.44 16.62 -15.62
CA TYR A 329 14.13 15.84 -14.60
C TYR A 329 13.15 15.48 -13.49
N PRO A 330 13.33 14.34 -12.79
CA PRO A 330 12.52 14.05 -11.62
C PRO A 330 12.87 15.00 -10.47
N ASP A 331 11.88 15.45 -9.71
CA ASP A 331 12.09 16.35 -8.56
C ASP A 331 12.71 15.62 -7.35
N ASN A 332 12.61 14.29 -7.32
CA ASN A 332 13.21 13.44 -6.30
C ASN A 332 13.49 12.02 -6.84
N SER A 333 14.36 11.28 -6.15
CA SER A 333 14.77 9.93 -6.55
C SER A 333 13.77 8.85 -6.19
N MET A 334 12.79 9.12 -5.35
CA MET A 334 11.84 8.15 -4.79
C MET A 334 12.50 6.83 -4.39
N MET A 335 12.74 6.64 -3.10
CA MET A 335 13.28 5.38 -2.57
C MET A 335 12.19 4.32 -2.60
N THR A 336 12.48 3.16 -3.18
CA THR A 336 11.54 2.04 -3.28
C THR A 336 12.26 0.70 -3.20
N LEU A 337 11.47 -0.36 -2.96
CA LEU A 337 12.00 -1.73 -2.93
C LEU A 337 12.22 -2.25 -4.35
N LEU A 338 13.46 -2.57 -4.68
CA LEU A 338 13.85 -3.11 -5.99
C LEU A 338 14.64 -4.42 -5.83
N PRO A 339 14.65 -5.30 -6.85
CA PRO A 339 15.53 -6.45 -6.87
C PRO A 339 17.01 -6.03 -6.74
N SER A 340 17.75 -6.70 -5.85
CA SER A 340 19.17 -6.39 -5.58
C SER A 340 20.08 -6.62 -6.80
N SER A 341 19.67 -7.48 -7.73
CA SER A 341 20.41 -7.80 -8.97
C SER A 341 19.96 -6.96 -10.18
N GLY A 342 19.09 -5.97 -9.99
CA GLY A 342 18.52 -5.16 -11.06
C GLY A 342 19.30 -3.87 -11.31
N ASP A 343 19.34 -3.44 -12.55
CA ASP A 343 19.97 -2.19 -13.03
C ASP A 343 18.99 -1.00 -13.05
N GLY A 344 17.90 -1.05 -12.28
CA GLY A 344 16.84 -0.03 -12.26
C GLY A 344 15.92 -0.03 -13.48
N THR A 345 16.15 -0.91 -14.48
CA THR A 345 15.29 -1.02 -15.67
C THR A 345 14.01 -1.80 -15.42
N VAL A 346 13.87 -2.40 -14.25
CA VAL A 346 12.71 -3.23 -13.85
C VAL A 346 11.44 -2.38 -13.66
N THR A 347 11.60 -1.08 -13.39
CA THR A 347 10.48 -0.15 -13.25
C THR A 347 10.02 0.38 -14.60
N GLN A 348 8.75 0.17 -14.93
CA GLN A 348 8.10 0.76 -16.09
C GLN A 348 7.74 2.21 -15.77
N LYS A 349 8.01 3.13 -16.71
CA LYS A 349 7.77 4.57 -16.58
C LYS A 349 6.64 5.01 -17.50
N TYR A 350 5.57 5.55 -16.94
CA TYR A 350 4.44 6.11 -17.68
C TYR A 350 4.40 7.61 -17.47
N PHE A 351 4.59 8.35 -18.55
CA PHE A 351 4.67 9.80 -18.53
C PHE A 351 3.31 10.46 -18.70
N HIS A 352 2.96 11.35 -17.80
CA HIS A 352 1.78 12.21 -17.87
C HIS A 352 2.25 13.64 -18.15
N LEU A 353 2.42 13.96 -19.43
CA LEU A 353 2.96 15.24 -19.90
C LEU A 353 1.93 15.96 -20.78
N PRO A 354 1.88 17.30 -20.79
CA PRO A 354 1.17 18.06 -21.81
C PRO A 354 1.87 17.94 -23.16
N ASP A 355 1.16 18.20 -24.26
CA ASP A 355 1.74 18.15 -25.61
C ASP A 355 2.88 19.16 -25.84
N TYR A 356 2.88 20.27 -25.09
CA TYR A 356 3.91 21.32 -25.13
C TYR A 356 3.80 22.22 -23.91
N VAL A 357 4.84 22.98 -23.62
CA VAL A 357 4.84 24.07 -22.65
C VAL A 357 5.01 25.42 -23.36
N CYS A 358 4.48 26.48 -22.76
CA CYS A 358 4.62 27.85 -23.25
C CYS A 358 5.65 28.62 -22.45
N ALA A 359 6.63 29.22 -23.08
CA ALA A 359 7.55 30.13 -22.41
C ALA A 359 6.82 31.38 -21.85
N PRO A 360 7.24 31.97 -20.70
CA PRO A 360 8.43 31.62 -19.98
C PRO A 360 8.22 30.41 -19.05
N VAL A 361 9.28 29.62 -18.82
CA VAL A 361 9.35 28.51 -17.86
C VAL A 361 10.60 28.74 -17.02
N GLN A 362 10.50 28.54 -15.71
CA GLN A 362 11.64 28.64 -14.80
C GLN A 362 12.19 27.24 -14.49
N GLN A 363 13.51 27.17 -14.28
CA GLN A 363 14.12 25.92 -13.80
C GLN A 363 13.46 25.49 -12.47
N GLY A 364 13.06 24.21 -12.38
CA GLY A 364 12.34 23.69 -11.23
C GLY A 364 10.81 23.77 -11.32
N ASP A 365 10.24 24.46 -12.34
CA ASP A 365 8.79 24.46 -12.55
C ASP A 365 8.30 23.04 -12.85
N VAL A 366 7.20 22.62 -12.19
CA VAL A 366 6.57 21.32 -12.43
C VAL A 366 5.84 21.36 -13.78
N VAL A 367 6.24 20.46 -14.69
CA VAL A 367 5.69 20.38 -16.04
C VAL A 367 4.74 19.19 -16.21
N GLY A 368 4.99 18.10 -15.49
CA GLY A 368 4.18 16.89 -15.55
C GLY A 368 4.57 15.91 -14.46
N THR A 369 4.18 14.66 -14.63
CA THR A 369 4.51 13.59 -13.69
C THR A 369 4.93 12.32 -14.42
N VAL A 370 5.70 11.47 -13.76
CA VAL A 370 5.98 10.11 -14.17
C VAL A 370 5.40 9.15 -13.14
N GLU A 371 4.57 8.23 -13.59
CA GLU A 371 4.08 7.11 -12.81
C GLU A 371 5.06 5.95 -12.95
N LEU A 372 5.48 5.41 -11.81
CA LEU A 372 6.38 4.26 -11.74
C LEU A 372 5.57 3.00 -11.45
N LYS A 373 5.74 1.98 -12.27
CA LYS A 373 5.14 0.66 -12.06
C LYS A 373 6.20 -0.41 -11.95
N LEU A 374 5.96 -1.35 -11.05
CA LEU A 374 6.76 -2.55 -10.86
C LEU A 374 5.83 -3.76 -11.05
N ALA A 375 6.14 -4.63 -12.00
CA ALA A 375 5.31 -5.78 -12.37
C ALA A 375 3.82 -5.45 -12.65
N GLY A 376 3.54 -4.24 -13.16
CA GLY A 376 2.18 -3.77 -13.46
C GLY A 376 1.50 -2.97 -12.35
N GLU A 377 2.00 -3.03 -11.11
CA GLU A 377 1.47 -2.29 -9.97
C GLU A 377 2.15 -0.93 -9.83
N THR A 378 1.36 0.12 -9.55
CA THR A 378 1.87 1.47 -9.34
C THR A 378 2.58 1.56 -7.99
N ILE A 379 3.89 1.82 -8.01
CA ILE A 379 4.70 2.00 -6.81
C ILE A 379 4.81 3.46 -6.38
N GLY A 380 4.50 4.42 -7.27
CA GLY A 380 4.44 5.83 -6.94
C GLY A 380 4.39 6.75 -8.15
N MET A 381 4.27 8.05 -7.85
CA MET A 381 4.30 9.14 -8.83
C MET A 381 5.34 10.18 -8.41
N VAL A 382 6.13 10.66 -9.38
CA VAL A 382 7.18 11.66 -9.18
C VAL A 382 6.92 12.82 -10.14
N ASN A 383 7.07 14.06 -9.66
CA ASN A 383 6.95 15.23 -10.53
C ASN A 383 8.14 15.32 -11.47
N LEU A 384 7.88 15.82 -12.66
CA LEU A 384 8.89 16.16 -13.66
C LEU A 384 9.02 17.68 -13.73
N ILE A 385 10.22 18.15 -13.46
CA ILE A 385 10.55 19.58 -13.38
C ILE A 385 11.40 20.03 -14.57
N ALA A 386 11.27 21.30 -14.90
CA ALA A 386 12.07 21.96 -15.94
C ALA A 386 13.56 21.99 -15.58
N GLY A 387 14.42 21.50 -16.47
CA GLY A 387 15.86 21.45 -16.25
C GLY A 387 16.61 22.78 -16.45
N GLN A 388 15.96 23.78 -17.06
CA GLN A 388 16.55 25.08 -17.33
C GLN A 388 15.49 26.16 -17.45
N ASP A 389 15.93 27.42 -17.31
CA ASP A 389 15.11 28.58 -17.63
C ASP A 389 14.90 28.71 -19.15
N VAL A 390 13.67 29.05 -19.54
CA VAL A 390 13.33 29.32 -20.94
C VAL A 390 12.61 30.66 -21.05
N SER A 391 13.25 31.62 -21.73
CA SER A 391 12.71 32.96 -21.88
C SER A 391 11.64 33.02 -22.97
N ARG A 392 10.67 33.90 -22.80
CA ARG A 392 9.63 34.15 -23.81
C ARG A 392 10.10 35.12 -24.86
N SER A 393 10.05 34.74 -26.13
CA SER A 393 10.21 35.63 -27.27
C SER A 393 8.96 36.49 -27.45
N SER A 394 9.14 37.83 -27.30
CA SER A 394 8.05 38.79 -27.45
C SER A 394 7.51 38.79 -28.91
N LEU A 395 8.37 38.54 -29.89
CA LEU A 395 7.99 38.49 -31.30
C LEU A 395 7.13 37.25 -31.60
N LEU A 396 7.58 36.07 -31.22
CA LEU A 396 6.82 34.82 -31.45
C LEU A 396 5.48 34.83 -30.74
N TYR A 397 5.45 35.32 -29.49
CA TYR A 397 4.21 35.45 -28.75
C TYR A 397 3.22 36.43 -29.41
N SER A 398 3.70 37.61 -29.84
CA SER A 398 2.86 38.60 -30.53
C SER A 398 2.34 38.07 -31.85
N PHE A 399 3.17 37.36 -32.60
CA PHE A 399 2.78 36.75 -33.88
C PHE A 399 1.71 35.67 -33.69
N SER A 400 1.85 34.84 -32.67
CA SER A 400 0.84 33.82 -32.28
C SER A 400 -0.50 34.46 -31.88
N LYS A 401 -0.47 35.57 -31.12
CA LYS A 401 -1.67 36.34 -30.79
C LYS A 401 -2.35 36.88 -32.04
N LEU A 402 -1.57 37.44 -32.99
CA LEU A 402 -2.08 37.90 -34.28
C LEU A 402 -2.69 36.75 -35.11
N GLN A 403 -1.99 35.62 -35.19
CA GLN A 403 -2.49 34.45 -35.91
C GLN A 403 -3.79 33.91 -35.27
N GLY A 404 -3.86 33.88 -33.96
CA GLY A 404 -5.08 33.51 -33.22
C GLY A 404 -6.22 34.50 -33.46
N PHE A 405 -5.92 35.80 -33.57
CA PHE A 405 -6.91 36.82 -33.90
C PHE A 405 -7.45 36.64 -35.35
N PHE A 406 -6.56 36.40 -36.32
CA PHE A 406 -6.97 36.15 -37.72
C PHE A 406 -7.71 34.81 -37.89
N GLY A 407 -7.41 33.80 -37.04
CA GLY A 407 -8.12 32.52 -37.00
C GLY A 407 -9.44 32.55 -36.25
N SER A 408 -9.72 33.62 -35.50
CA SER A 408 -10.86 33.69 -34.58
C SER A 408 -12.21 33.70 -35.31
N LEU A 409 -13.18 33.04 -34.73
CA LEU A 409 -14.58 33.05 -35.23
C LEU A 409 -15.11 34.47 -35.28
N TYR A 410 -14.71 35.33 -34.34
CA TYR A 410 -15.10 36.75 -34.26
C TYR A 410 -14.69 37.52 -35.55
N LEU A 411 -13.43 37.41 -35.97
CA LEU A 411 -12.96 38.07 -37.17
C LEU A 411 -13.65 37.54 -38.42
N LYS A 412 -13.87 36.23 -38.53
CA LYS A 412 -14.62 35.64 -39.65
C LYS A 412 -16.03 36.18 -39.73
N VAL A 413 -16.73 36.30 -38.60
CA VAL A 413 -18.08 36.87 -38.54
C VAL A 413 -18.06 38.35 -38.93
N VAL A 414 -17.10 39.13 -38.41
CA VAL A 414 -16.96 40.57 -38.77
C VAL A 414 -16.71 40.75 -40.29
N LEU A 415 -15.82 39.91 -40.87
CA LEU A 415 -15.56 39.96 -42.31
C LEU A 415 -16.79 39.62 -43.15
N VAL A 416 -17.56 38.60 -42.75
CA VAL A 416 -18.79 38.23 -43.45
C VAL A 416 -19.84 39.34 -43.34
N VAL A 417 -20.04 39.94 -42.16
CA VAL A 417 -20.98 41.05 -41.94
C VAL A 417 -20.53 42.28 -42.77
N SER A 418 -19.22 42.60 -42.74
CA SER A 418 -18.68 43.71 -43.53
C SER A 418 -18.88 43.49 -45.04
N ALA A 419 -18.68 42.26 -45.54
CA ALA A 419 -18.92 41.91 -46.94
C ALA A 419 -20.41 42.06 -47.30
N ILE A 420 -21.32 41.62 -46.44
CA ILE A 420 -22.77 41.79 -46.65
C ILE A 420 -23.13 43.27 -46.68
N CYS A 421 -22.62 44.11 -45.74
CA CYS A 421 -22.84 45.53 -45.72
C CYS A 421 -22.31 46.21 -46.98
N ALA A 422 -21.13 45.83 -47.48
CA ALA A 422 -20.56 46.34 -48.71
C ALA A 422 -21.42 45.98 -49.92
N ILE A 423 -21.93 44.74 -50.02
CA ILE A 423 -22.83 44.31 -51.10
C ILE A 423 -24.15 45.13 -51.06
N ILE A 424 -24.72 45.32 -49.88
CA ILE A 424 -25.94 46.12 -49.69
C ILE A 424 -25.68 47.58 -50.12
N TYR A 425 -24.55 48.17 -49.75
CA TYR A 425 -24.16 49.51 -50.11
C TYR A 425 -23.98 49.66 -51.64
N VAL A 426 -23.29 48.73 -52.28
CA VAL A 426 -23.12 48.74 -53.75
C VAL A 426 -24.48 48.58 -54.44
N ALA A 427 -25.35 47.70 -53.99
CA ALA A 427 -26.69 47.55 -54.53
C ALA A 427 -27.52 48.83 -54.36
N TRP A 428 -27.43 49.51 -53.21
CA TRP A 428 -28.11 50.75 -52.97
C TRP A 428 -27.60 51.87 -53.90
N VAL A 429 -26.28 51.98 -54.09
CA VAL A 429 -25.67 52.98 -55.06
C VAL A 429 -26.14 52.70 -56.45
N LEU A 430 -26.15 51.43 -56.91
CA LEU A 430 -26.58 51.07 -58.27
C LEU A 430 -28.09 51.37 -58.52
N LEU A 431 -28.92 51.12 -57.51
CA LEU A 431 -30.36 51.38 -57.57
C LEU A 431 -30.69 52.89 -57.58
N ASN A 432 -29.88 53.72 -56.87
CA ASN A 432 -30.09 55.17 -56.76
C ASN A 432 -29.22 56.00 -57.66
N SER A 433 -28.43 55.43 -58.60
CA SER A 433 -27.68 56.18 -59.57
C SER A 433 -28.65 56.82 -60.58
N PRO A 434 -28.67 58.19 -60.79
CA PRO A 434 -29.50 58.81 -61.81
C PRO A 434 -29.06 58.39 -63.19
N HIS A 435 -29.98 57.76 -63.95
CA HIS A 435 -29.76 57.44 -65.38
C HIS A 435 -29.53 58.76 -66.15
N THR A 436 -28.28 59.13 -66.49
CA THR A 436 -27.95 60.17 -67.48
C THR A 436 -28.35 59.63 -68.85
N ARG A 437 -29.56 60.12 -69.34
CA ARG A 437 -29.99 59.92 -70.67
C ARG A 437 -29.02 60.70 -71.60
N HIS A 438 -28.17 60.02 -72.39
CA HIS A 438 -27.48 60.60 -73.51
C HIS A 438 -28.48 61.01 -74.58
N SER A 439 -28.74 62.34 -74.68
CA SER A 439 -29.40 62.96 -75.82
C SER A 439 -28.47 62.98 -77.02
N SER A 440 -28.78 62.22 -78.07
CA SER A 440 -28.10 62.26 -79.34
C SER A 440 -28.48 63.54 -80.12
N LYS A 441 -27.59 64.59 -80.20
CA LYS A 441 -27.75 65.75 -81.09
C LYS A 441 -27.53 65.29 -82.52
N LYS A 442 -28.58 65.41 -83.38
CA LYS A 442 -28.51 65.32 -84.85
C LYS A 442 -27.66 66.45 -85.32
N VAL A 443 -26.58 66.14 -86.10
CA VAL A 443 -25.78 67.08 -86.81
C VAL A 443 -26.46 67.32 -88.16
N HIS A 444 -26.92 68.56 -88.47
CA HIS A 444 -27.36 69.01 -89.75
C HIS A 444 -26.13 69.30 -90.63
N ARG A 445 -26.03 68.67 -91.80
CA ARG A 445 -25.15 68.99 -92.90
C ARG A 445 -25.70 70.20 -93.66
N TYR A 446 -24.95 71.28 -93.74
CA TYR A 446 -25.14 72.32 -94.69
C TYR A 446 -24.12 72.18 -95.88
N GLY A 447 -24.71 72.26 -97.10
CA GLY A 447 -23.97 72.12 -98.31
C GLY A 447 -23.15 73.37 -98.65
N ARG A 448 -22.19 73.16 -99.46
CA ARG A 448 -21.39 74.18 -100.20
C ARG A 448 -22.22 74.87 -101.25
N PRO A 449 -21.98 76.10 -101.57
CA PRO A 449 -22.01 76.60 -102.95
C PRO A 449 -20.60 76.81 -103.50
N ARG A 450 -20.56 76.62 -104.80
CA ARG A 450 -19.44 76.94 -105.67
C ARG A 450 -19.38 78.46 -105.86
N ASP A 451 -18.23 78.98 -105.91
CA ASP A 451 -17.42 79.60 -107.02
C ASP A 451 -16.04 79.92 -106.44
#